data_6a614b2827771d4e9d31983b0da1f871
#
_entry.id   6a614b2827771d4e9d31983b0da1f871
#
_cell.length_a   1.000
_cell.length_b   1.000
_cell.length_c   1.000
_cell.angle_alpha   90.00
_cell.angle_beta   90.00
_cell.angle_gamma   90.00
#
_symmetry.space_group_name_H-M   'P 1'
#
loop_
_entity.id
_entity.type
_entity.pdbx_description
1 polymer ?
#
loop_
_entity_poly.entity_id
_entity_poly.type
_entity_poly.pdbx_seq_one_letter_code
_entity_poly.pdbx_strand_id
1 'polypeptide(L)'
;MSDNNKISNSPNSEPETSEKDKLWGGRFSESTDAFVEAFTASIDFDKRLYKHDIAGSKAHAQMLNKVGILTNEEMLSIHDGLDEIQADIEAGNLEWSVQLEDIHMNIEARLTDKIGVTGKKLHTGRSRNDQIATDIRLWLREQIGLISSEIRRLQTGLLEVAEREAETILPGFTHLQVAQPITFGHHMMAWYEMLDRDHERLQDCKSRVNIMPLGAAALAGTTYPIDRAYTAELLGFDRPSNNSLDSV
;
A
#
# COMPACT_ATOMS: atom_id res chain seq x y z
N MET A 1 -69.55 -29.63 -27.65
CA MET A 1 -68.95 -30.23 -26.47
C MET A 1 -67.66 -29.56 -26.26
N SER A 2 -67.69 -28.78 -25.27
CA SER A 2 -66.66 -27.89 -24.80
C SER A 2 -65.55 -28.65 -24.06
N ASP A 3 -64.27 -28.30 -24.29
CA ASP A 3 -63.25 -28.56 -23.29
C ASP A 3 -62.32 -27.35 -23.12
N ASN A 4 -62.45 -26.77 -21.96
CA ASN A 4 -61.66 -25.68 -21.45
C ASN A 4 -60.24 -26.17 -21.08
N ASN A 5 -59.20 -25.62 -21.69
CA ASN A 5 -57.83 -25.77 -21.23
C ASN A 5 -57.42 -24.51 -20.45
N LYS A 6 -57.38 -24.66 -19.12
CA LYS A 6 -56.91 -23.66 -18.17
C LYS A 6 -55.40 -23.58 -18.27
N ILE A 7 -54.88 -22.47 -18.75
CA ILE A 7 -53.47 -22.11 -18.60
C ILE A 7 -53.28 -21.58 -17.18
N SER A 8 -52.52 -22.31 -16.39
CA SER A 8 -52.06 -21.89 -15.03
C SER A 8 -50.93 -20.88 -15.20
N ASN A 9 -51.19 -19.64 -14.83
CA ASN A 9 -50.15 -18.64 -14.63
C ASN A 9 -49.36 -18.99 -13.36
N SER A 10 -48.11 -19.33 -13.51
CA SER A 10 -47.12 -19.33 -12.41
C SER A 10 -46.68 -17.88 -12.14
N PRO A 11 -46.55 -17.46 -10.89
CA PRO A 11 -46.10 -16.10 -10.58
C PRO A 11 -44.63 -15.90 -10.94
N ASN A 12 -44.36 -14.74 -11.53
CA ASN A 12 -43.03 -14.21 -11.76
C ASN A 12 -42.14 -14.40 -10.52
N SER A 13 -41.07 -15.13 -10.66
CA SER A 13 -39.93 -15.01 -9.77
C SER A 13 -39.30 -13.63 -10.01
N GLU A 14 -39.35 -12.78 -9.00
CA GLU A 14 -38.59 -11.54 -8.97
C GLU A 14 -37.09 -11.92 -9.14
N PRO A 15 -36.30 -11.13 -9.87
CA PRO A 15 -34.88 -11.38 -9.98
C PRO A 15 -34.24 -11.20 -8.60
N GLU A 16 -33.53 -12.23 -8.16
CA GLU A 16 -32.70 -12.17 -6.96
C GLU A 16 -31.77 -10.94 -7.01
N THR A 17 -31.73 -10.24 -5.90
CA THR A 17 -31.01 -9.01 -5.64
C THR A 17 -29.62 -8.98 -6.24
N SER A 18 -29.44 -8.00 -7.10
CA SER A 18 -28.22 -7.51 -7.74
C SER A 18 -26.93 -7.78 -6.97
N GLU A 19 -25.97 -8.44 -7.62
CA GLU A 19 -24.55 -8.25 -7.38
C GLU A 19 -24.28 -6.75 -7.19
N LYS A 20 -23.64 -6.40 -6.07
CA LYS A 20 -23.23 -5.02 -5.77
C LYS A 20 -22.39 -4.53 -6.94
N ASP A 21 -22.87 -3.54 -7.68
CA ASP A 21 -22.16 -2.92 -8.79
C ASP A 21 -20.78 -2.50 -8.32
N LYS A 22 -19.73 -2.92 -9.04
CA LYS A 22 -18.36 -2.48 -8.77
C LYS A 22 -18.30 -0.95 -8.87
N LEU A 23 -17.61 -0.30 -7.96
CA LEU A 23 -17.51 1.16 -7.85
C LEU A 23 -17.07 1.86 -9.15
N TRP A 24 -16.47 1.13 -10.11
CA TRP A 24 -15.99 1.63 -11.41
C TRP A 24 -16.71 1.04 -12.64
N GLY A 25 -17.78 0.31 -12.45
CA GLY A 25 -18.54 -0.37 -13.53
C GLY A 25 -19.25 0.54 -14.56
N GLY A 26 -19.33 1.82 -14.35
CA GLY A 26 -20.15 2.88 -14.95
C GLY A 26 -20.67 2.78 -16.39
N ARG A 27 -19.97 2.14 -17.34
CA ARG A 27 -20.42 1.97 -18.74
C ARG A 27 -20.62 0.52 -19.16
N PHE A 28 -20.26 -0.43 -18.32
CA PHE A 28 -20.39 -1.85 -18.61
C PHE A 28 -21.73 -2.36 -18.09
N SER A 29 -22.46 -3.08 -18.94
CA SER A 29 -23.76 -3.70 -18.63
C SER A 29 -23.62 -5.17 -18.24
N GLU A 30 -22.45 -5.75 -18.41
CA GLU A 30 -22.16 -7.15 -18.10
C GLU A 30 -21.21 -7.24 -16.90
N SER A 31 -21.40 -8.29 -16.08
CA SER A 31 -20.47 -8.61 -14.98
C SER A 31 -19.11 -9.00 -15.55
N THR A 32 -18.04 -8.72 -14.79
CA THR A 32 -16.69 -9.18 -15.14
C THR A 32 -16.63 -10.70 -15.10
N ASP A 33 -16.00 -11.31 -16.10
CA ASP A 33 -15.77 -12.76 -16.13
C ASP A 33 -14.94 -13.22 -14.92
N ALA A 34 -15.33 -14.32 -14.28
CA ALA A 34 -14.69 -14.81 -13.06
C ALA A 34 -13.18 -15.14 -13.24
N PHE A 35 -12.77 -15.56 -14.45
CA PHE A 35 -11.37 -15.77 -14.76
C PHE A 35 -10.59 -14.45 -14.79
N VAL A 36 -11.19 -13.41 -15.38
CA VAL A 36 -10.58 -12.07 -15.43
C VAL A 36 -10.47 -11.49 -14.01
N GLU A 37 -11.50 -11.64 -13.18
CA GLU A 37 -11.46 -11.22 -11.77
C GLU A 37 -10.31 -11.88 -11.01
N ALA A 38 -10.19 -13.20 -11.12
CA ALA A 38 -9.11 -13.95 -10.46
C ALA A 38 -7.72 -13.58 -11.01
N PHE A 39 -7.62 -13.29 -12.33
CA PHE A 39 -6.37 -12.96 -12.98
C PHE A 39 -5.87 -11.54 -12.62
N THR A 40 -6.79 -10.58 -12.47
CA THR A 40 -6.45 -9.19 -12.18
C THR A 40 -6.34 -8.88 -10.68
N ALA A 41 -6.91 -9.74 -9.82
CA ALA A 41 -6.88 -9.54 -8.38
C ALA A 41 -5.47 -9.52 -7.81
N SER A 42 -5.18 -8.52 -6.98
CA SER A 42 -3.90 -8.34 -6.29
C SER A 42 -3.97 -8.60 -4.78
N ILE A 43 -5.18 -8.83 -4.25
CA ILE A 43 -5.42 -8.95 -2.80
C ILE A 43 -4.51 -9.96 -2.09
N ASP A 44 -4.12 -11.04 -2.77
CA ASP A 44 -3.28 -12.08 -2.17
C ASP A 44 -1.90 -11.56 -1.73
N PHE A 45 -1.36 -10.56 -2.41
CA PHE A 45 -0.05 -9.99 -2.10
C PHE A 45 -0.10 -8.55 -1.60
N ASP A 46 -1.08 -7.72 -2.02
CA ASP A 46 -1.17 -6.32 -1.64
C ASP A 46 -1.81 -6.10 -0.25
N LYS A 47 -2.51 -7.09 0.30
CA LYS A 47 -3.06 -7.03 1.67
C LYS A 47 -2.03 -6.61 2.73
N ARG A 48 -0.74 -6.81 2.49
CA ARG A 48 0.36 -6.32 3.35
C ARG A 48 0.44 -4.80 3.46
N LEU A 49 -0.19 -4.07 2.54
CA LEU A 49 -0.20 -2.62 2.50
C LEU A 49 -1.28 -1.98 3.38
N TYR A 50 -2.12 -2.76 4.07
CA TYR A 50 -3.30 -2.26 4.80
C TYR A 50 -2.98 -1.10 5.76
N LYS A 51 -1.85 -1.15 6.49
CA LYS A 51 -1.45 -0.07 7.40
C LYS A 51 -1.18 1.24 6.66
N HIS A 52 -0.57 1.13 5.49
CA HIS A 52 -0.18 2.26 4.66
C HIS A 52 -1.41 2.87 3.98
N ASP A 53 -2.32 2.05 3.47
CA ASP A 53 -3.60 2.49 2.92
C ASP A 53 -4.46 3.20 3.97
N ILE A 54 -4.58 2.64 5.18
CA ILE A 54 -5.31 3.26 6.28
C ILE A 54 -4.67 4.59 6.68
N ALA A 55 -3.35 4.65 6.82
CA ALA A 55 -2.64 5.88 7.14
C ALA A 55 -2.84 6.95 6.05
N GLY A 56 -2.68 6.59 4.77
CA GLY A 56 -2.93 7.45 3.62
C GLY A 56 -4.37 7.97 3.59
N SER A 57 -5.33 7.08 3.82
CA SER A 57 -6.77 7.40 3.86
C SER A 57 -7.13 8.34 5.00
N LYS A 58 -6.56 8.17 6.20
CA LYS A 58 -6.76 9.07 7.33
C LYS A 58 -6.20 10.47 7.06
N ALA A 59 -4.97 10.54 6.53
CA ALA A 59 -4.35 11.81 6.16
C ALA A 59 -5.17 12.54 5.08
N HIS A 60 -5.71 11.79 4.12
CA HIS A 60 -6.58 12.35 3.08
C HIS A 60 -7.90 12.87 3.67
N ALA A 61 -8.57 12.12 4.55
CA ALA A 61 -9.78 12.56 5.24
C ALA A 61 -9.55 13.83 6.06
N GLN A 62 -8.42 13.90 6.77
CA GLN A 62 -8.04 15.07 7.54
C GLN A 62 -7.78 16.29 6.66
N MET A 63 -7.17 16.11 5.51
CA MET A 63 -6.99 17.16 4.51
C MET A 63 -8.32 17.62 3.94
N LEU A 64 -9.23 16.69 3.57
CA LEU A 64 -10.56 17.03 3.08
C LEU A 64 -11.39 17.84 4.11
N ASN A 65 -11.23 17.52 5.39
CA ASN A 65 -11.83 18.31 6.48
C ASN A 65 -11.22 19.72 6.54
N LYS A 66 -9.90 19.84 6.50
CA LYS A 66 -9.20 21.12 6.52
C LYS A 66 -9.66 22.07 5.41
N VAL A 67 -9.94 21.54 4.22
CA VAL A 67 -10.41 22.33 3.06
C VAL A 67 -11.93 22.46 2.99
N GLY A 68 -12.68 21.97 4.00
CA GLY A 68 -14.13 22.14 4.13
C GLY A 68 -14.97 21.21 3.27
N ILE A 69 -14.40 20.12 2.73
CA ILE A 69 -15.14 19.09 1.96
C ILE A 69 -15.82 18.10 2.90
N LEU A 70 -15.15 17.70 4.00
CA LEU A 70 -15.72 16.89 5.06
C LEU A 70 -15.99 17.76 6.29
N THR A 71 -17.07 17.46 7.01
CA THR A 71 -17.29 18.00 8.36
C THR A 71 -16.34 17.29 9.36
N ASN A 72 -16.23 17.87 10.57
CA ASN A 72 -15.45 17.25 11.65
C ASN A 72 -16.02 15.87 12.02
N GLU A 73 -17.35 15.77 12.10
CA GLU A 73 -18.04 14.52 12.45
C GLU A 73 -17.79 13.45 11.38
N GLU A 74 -17.83 13.82 10.10
CA GLU A 74 -17.54 12.90 9.00
C GLU A 74 -16.09 12.42 9.01
N MET A 75 -15.14 13.31 9.21
CA MET A 75 -13.71 12.96 9.33
C MET A 75 -13.47 12.02 10.50
N LEU A 76 -14.01 12.32 11.69
CA LEU A 76 -13.87 11.45 12.88
C LEU A 76 -14.51 10.09 12.64
N SER A 77 -15.70 10.02 12.04
CA SER A 77 -16.36 8.77 11.70
C SER A 77 -15.53 7.91 10.73
N ILE A 78 -14.87 8.54 9.75
CA ILE A 78 -13.94 7.84 8.84
C ILE A 78 -12.72 7.32 9.60
N HIS A 79 -12.12 8.12 10.48
CA HIS A 79 -10.97 7.71 11.29
C HIS A 79 -11.30 6.51 12.18
N ASP A 80 -12.40 6.60 12.94
CA ASP A 80 -12.84 5.52 13.83
C ASP A 80 -13.15 4.25 13.06
N GLY A 81 -13.86 4.35 11.92
CA GLY A 81 -14.16 3.21 11.06
C GLY A 81 -12.91 2.55 10.48
N LEU A 82 -11.89 3.33 10.10
CA LEU A 82 -10.61 2.80 9.64
C LEU A 82 -9.79 2.16 10.76
N ASP A 83 -9.85 2.69 12.00
CA ASP A 83 -9.21 2.07 13.17
C ASP A 83 -9.83 0.73 13.52
N GLU A 84 -11.16 0.62 13.47
CA GLU A 84 -11.86 -0.65 13.67
C GLU A 84 -11.48 -1.67 12.57
N ILE A 85 -11.40 -1.24 11.29
CA ILE A 85 -10.99 -2.13 10.20
C ILE A 85 -9.55 -2.62 10.42
N GLN A 86 -8.65 -1.75 10.83
CA GLN A 86 -7.28 -2.14 11.15
C GLN A 86 -7.25 -3.18 12.29
N ALA A 87 -8.02 -2.97 13.34
CA ALA A 87 -8.12 -3.91 14.45
C ALA A 87 -8.68 -5.27 14.00
N ASP A 88 -9.70 -5.28 13.14
CA ASP A 88 -10.28 -6.50 12.56
C ASP A 88 -9.24 -7.26 11.71
N ILE A 89 -8.42 -6.55 10.92
CA ILE A 89 -7.34 -7.16 10.13
C ILE A 89 -6.29 -7.78 11.05
N GLU A 90 -5.83 -7.04 12.06
CA GLU A 90 -4.78 -7.49 12.99
C GLU A 90 -5.23 -8.66 13.86
N ALA A 91 -6.52 -8.74 14.16
CA ALA A 91 -7.13 -9.87 14.87
C ALA A 91 -7.41 -11.09 13.96
N GLY A 92 -7.24 -10.96 12.63
CA GLY A 92 -7.57 -12.01 11.66
C GLY A 92 -9.07 -12.23 11.45
N ASN A 93 -9.90 -11.25 11.81
CA ASN A 93 -11.36 -11.31 11.71
C ASN A 93 -11.90 -10.84 10.36
N LEU A 94 -11.04 -10.25 9.50
CA LEU A 94 -11.45 -9.74 8.21
C LEU A 94 -11.19 -10.77 7.12
N GLU A 95 -12.26 -11.19 6.42
CA GLU A 95 -12.17 -12.02 5.23
C GLU A 95 -11.94 -11.13 4.00
N TRP A 96 -10.92 -11.49 3.22
CA TRP A 96 -10.57 -10.82 1.98
C TRP A 96 -11.43 -11.34 0.83
N SER A 97 -11.95 -10.44 0.01
CA SER A 97 -12.73 -10.78 -1.18
C SER A 97 -11.91 -10.55 -2.46
N VAL A 98 -11.72 -11.62 -3.24
CA VAL A 98 -11.10 -11.55 -4.58
C VAL A 98 -11.96 -10.73 -5.55
N GLN A 99 -13.29 -10.74 -5.39
CA GLN A 99 -14.21 -9.94 -6.19
C GLN A 99 -14.02 -8.44 -5.98
N LEU A 100 -13.45 -8.03 -4.83
CA LEU A 100 -13.05 -6.65 -4.54
C LEU A 100 -11.62 -6.35 -5.00
N GLU A 101 -11.00 -7.22 -5.78
CA GLU A 101 -9.77 -7.05 -6.53
C GLU A 101 -8.53 -6.76 -5.67
N ASP A 102 -8.49 -5.67 -4.89
CA ASP A 102 -7.33 -5.17 -4.17
C ASP A 102 -7.64 -4.83 -2.70
N ILE A 103 -6.59 -4.53 -1.93
CA ILE A 103 -6.69 -4.11 -0.52
C ILE A 103 -7.55 -2.85 -0.36
N HIS A 104 -7.43 -1.92 -1.29
CA HIS A 104 -8.08 -0.63 -1.22
C HIS A 104 -9.60 -0.76 -1.34
N MET A 105 -10.10 -1.56 -2.32
CA MET A 105 -11.53 -1.83 -2.47
C MET A 105 -12.08 -2.65 -1.29
N ASN A 106 -11.29 -3.60 -0.76
CA ASN A 106 -11.69 -4.35 0.44
C ASN A 106 -11.87 -3.42 1.65
N ILE A 107 -10.95 -2.49 1.89
CA ILE A 107 -11.06 -1.50 2.98
C ILE A 107 -12.20 -0.52 2.73
N GLU A 108 -12.33 0.02 1.51
CA GLU A 108 -13.36 0.99 1.14
C GLU A 108 -14.78 0.40 1.27
N ALA A 109 -14.97 -0.84 0.82
CA ALA A 109 -16.24 -1.56 0.97
C ALA A 109 -16.60 -1.75 2.46
N ARG A 110 -15.65 -2.21 3.27
CA ARG A 110 -15.85 -2.39 4.72
C ARG A 110 -16.14 -1.08 5.43
N LEU A 111 -15.43 0.00 5.06
CA LEU A 111 -15.70 1.32 5.60
C LEU A 111 -17.11 1.78 5.25
N THR A 112 -17.53 1.59 4.00
CA THR A 112 -18.88 1.94 3.56
C THR A 112 -19.95 1.11 4.28
N ASP A 113 -19.73 -0.17 4.50
CA ASP A 113 -20.63 -1.03 5.25
C ASP A 113 -20.77 -0.56 6.72
N LYS A 114 -19.68 -0.07 7.35
CA LYS A 114 -19.68 0.41 8.75
C LYS A 114 -20.32 1.79 8.91
N ILE A 115 -19.98 2.75 8.05
CA ILE A 115 -20.39 4.17 8.24
C ILE A 115 -21.25 4.75 7.10
N GLY A 116 -21.70 3.89 6.17
CA GLY A 116 -22.65 4.27 5.12
C GLY A 116 -22.07 5.28 4.12
N VAL A 117 -22.90 6.26 3.74
CA VAL A 117 -22.58 7.27 2.71
C VAL A 117 -21.32 8.08 3.05
N THR A 118 -21.04 8.29 4.32
CA THR A 118 -19.83 9.01 4.78
C THR A 118 -18.55 8.32 4.31
N GLY A 119 -18.52 6.97 4.31
CA GLY A 119 -17.38 6.20 3.81
C GLY A 119 -17.07 6.48 2.34
N LYS A 120 -18.10 6.63 1.50
CA LYS A 120 -17.94 6.95 0.07
C LYS A 120 -17.32 8.33 -0.18
N LYS A 121 -17.49 9.29 0.73
CA LYS A 121 -16.91 10.64 0.61
C LYS A 121 -15.39 10.63 0.68
N LEU A 122 -14.79 9.59 1.29
CA LEU A 122 -13.33 9.45 1.40
C LEU A 122 -12.64 9.42 0.04
N HIS A 123 -13.33 8.95 -1.02
CA HIS A 123 -12.75 8.88 -2.37
C HIS A 123 -12.72 10.24 -3.10
N THR A 124 -13.26 11.31 -2.51
CA THR A 124 -13.33 12.63 -3.14
C THR A 124 -11.93 13.18 -3.46
N GLY A 125 -11.70 13.56 -4.73
CA GLY A 125 -10.43 14.12 -5.18
C GLY A 125 -9.25 13.15 -5.19
N ARG A 126 -9.51 11.84 -5.12
CA ARG A 126 -8.54 10.75 -5.13
C ARG A 126 -8.85 9.76 -6.25
N SER A 127 -7.83 9.06 -6.72
CA SER A 127 -7.94 7.90 -7.60
C SER A 127 -7.24 6.71 -6.97
N ARG A 128 -7.53 5.51 -7.47
CA ARG A 128 -6.77 4.31 -7.11
C ARG A 128 -5.29 4.47 -7.47
N ASN A 129 -4.97 5.16 -8.57
CA ASN A 129 -3.59 5.35 -9.04
C ASN A 129 -2.71 6.08 -8.03
N ASP A 130 -3.09 7.27 -7.57
CA ASP A 130 -2.30 8.03 -6.61
C ASP A 130 -2.35 7.44 -5.20
N GLN A 131 -3.42 6.73 -4.85
CA GLN A 131 -3.55 5.96 -3.62
C GLN A 131 -2.51 4.84 -3.56
N ILE A 132 -2.49 3.93 -4.55
CA ILE A 132 -1.54 2.82 -4.64
C ILE A 132 -0.10 3.34 -4.65
N ALA A 133 0.20 4.37 -5.47
CA ALA A 133 1.55 4.94 -5.54
C ALA A 133 2.01 5.51 -4.20
N THR A 134 1.11 6.07 -3.40
CA THR A 134 1.41 6.57 -2.05
C THR A 134 1.68 5.42 -1.08
N ASP A 135 0.86 4.39 -1.09
CA ASP A 135 0.98 3.25 -0.18
C ASP A 135 2.27 2.46 -0.41
N ILE A 136 2.63 2.25 -1.69
CA ILE A 136 3.92 1.63 -2.04
C ILE A 136 5.09 2.46 -1.53
N ARG A 137 5.04 3.80 -1.63
CA ARG A 137 6.13 4.67 -1.14
C ARG A 137 6.21 4.67 0.39
N LEU A 138 5.08 4.67 1.08
CA LEU A 138 5.03 4.52 2.54
C LEU A 138 5.64 3.18 2.98
N TRP A 139 5.23 2.10 2.34
CA TRP A 139 5.74 0.77 2.61
C TRP A 139 7.24 0.65 2.31
N LEU A 140 7.71 1.13 1.15
CA LEU A 140 9.12 1.10 0.79
C LEU A 140 9.97 1.90 1.78
N ARG A 141 9.49 3.06 2.23
CA ARG A 141 10.18 3.88 3.22
C ARG A 141 10.37 3.14 4.54
N GLU A 142 9.37 2.39 4.97
CA GLU A 142 9.44 1.52 6.16
C GLU A 142 10.42 0.38 5.94
N GLN A 143 10.29 -0.36 4.82
CA GLN A 143 11.17 -1.50 4.52
C GLN A 143 12.63 -1.10 4.37
N ILE A 144 12.93 0.04 3.75
CA ILE A 144 14.28 0.60 3.68
C ILE A 144 14.83 0.85 5.10
N GLY A 145 14.01 1.39 6.00
CA GLY A 145 14.39 1.58 7.41
C GLY A 145 14.74 0.27 8.09
N LEU A 146 13.91 -0.75 7.95
CA LEU A 146 14.14 -2.08 8.53
C LEU A 146 15.41 -2.74 7.96
N ILE A 147 15.58 -2.77 6.64
CA ILE A 147 16.78 -3.35 6.01
C ILE A 147 18.04 -2.60 6.42
N SER A 148 18.00 -1.26 6.47
CA SER A 148 19.12 -0.45 6.93
C SER A 148 19.53 -0.79 8.37
N SER A 149 18.56 -1.02 9.24
CA SER A 149 18.78 -1.44 10.63
C SER A 149 19.44 -2.83 10.71
N GLU A 150 18.99 -3.79 9.89
CA GLU A 150 19.57 -5.13 9.84
C GLU A 150 21.00 -5.13 9.26
N ILE A 151 21.28 -4.28 8.26
CA ILE A 151 22.65 -4.08 7.74
C ILE A 151 23.56 -3.57 8.87
N ARG A 152 23.15 -2.56 9.64
CA ARG A 152 23.94 -2.05 10.76
C ARG A 152 24.16 -3.10 11.85
N ARG A 153 23.16 -3.93 12.13
CA ARG A 153 23.29 -5.05 13.06
C ARG A 153 24.34 -6.08 12.58
N LEU A 154 24.31 -6.44 11.29
CA LEU A 154 25.28 -7.34 10.69
C LEU A 154 26.70 -6.72 10.71
N GLN A 155 26.83 -5.43 10.38
CA GLN A 155 28.11 -4.72 10.44
C GLN A 155 28.70 -4.73 11.84
N THR A 156 27.88 -4.57 12.89
CA THR A 156 28.32 -4.67 14.28
C THR A 156 28.91 -6.05 14.59
N GLY A 157 28.24 -7.12 14.19
CA GLY A 157 28.73 -8.49 14.37
C GLY A 157 30.02 -8.77 13.58
N LEU A 158 30.16 -8.25 12.37
CA LEU A 158 31.39 -8.36 11.57
C LEU A 158 32.56 -7.62 12.24
N LEU A 159 32.29 -6.45 12.81
CA LEU A 159 33.29 -5.65 13.53
C LEU A 159 33.78 -6.37 14.78
N GLU A 160 32.90 -6.97 15.58
CA GLU A 160 33.24 -7.77 16.75
C GLU A 160 34.14 -8.96 16.37
N VAL A 161 33.84 -9.65 15.27
CA VAL A 161 34.69 -10.74 14.76
C VAL A 161 36.02 -10.20 14.24
N ALA A 162 36.01 -9.08 13.50
CA ALA A 162 37.23 -8.47 12.97
C ALA A 162 38.20 -8.05 14.08
N GLU A 163 37.68 -7.49 15.18
CA GLU A 163 38.46 -7.09 16.34
C GLU A 163 39.08 -8.31 17.05
N ARG A 164 38.29 -9.35 17.32
CA ARG A 164 38.73 -10.59 17.95
C ARG A 164 39.80 -11.32 17.12
N GLU A 165 39.67 -11.30 15.80
CA GLU A 165 40.52 -12.06 14.86
C GLU A 165 41.52 -11.15 14.11
N ALA A 166 41.85 -10.00 14.69
CA ALA A 166 42.72 -9.00 14.05
C ALA A 166 44.14 -9.52 13.75
N GLU A 167 44.63 -10.47 14.55
CA GLU A 167 45.96 -11.07 14.41
C GLU A 167 45.92 -12.49 13.78
N THR A 168 44.73 -13.06 13.54
CA THR A 168 44.59 -14.40 12.96
C THR A 168 44.94 -14.38 11.47
N ILE A 169 46.12 -14.98 11.14
CA ILE A 169 46.65 -15.00 9.77
C ILE A 169 45.97 -16.08 8.95
N LEU A 170 45.54 -15.74 7.71
CA LEU A 170 45.05 -16.68 6.71
C LEU A 170 45.64 -16.36 5.31
N PRO A 171 45.67 -17.34 4.38
CA PRO A 171 46.13 -17.08 3.03
C PRO A 171 45.07 -16.28 2.25
N GLY A 172 45.50 -15.20 1.62
CA GLY A 172 44.69 -14.55 0.56
C GLY A 172 44.80 -15.32 -0.75
N PHE A 173 43.81 -15.22 -1.60
CA PHE A 173 43.74 -15.94 -2.87
C PHE A 173 43.46 -14.97 -4.03
N THR A 174 44.14 -15.25 -5.16
CA THR A 174 43.77 -14.69 -6.48
C THR A 174 43.78 -15.82 -7.49
N HIS A 175 42.82 -15.83 -8.44
CA HIS A 175 42.73 -16.89 -9.46
C HIS A 175 42.76 -18.31 -8.87
N LEU A 176 42.16 -18.54 -7.69
CA LEU A 176 42.19 -19.79 -6.94
C LEU A 176 43.59 -20.25 -6.51
N GLN A 177 44.60 -19.38 -6.54
CA GLN A 177 45.97 -19.62 -6.09
C GLN A 177 46.23 -18.82 -4.82
N VAL A 178 47.06 -19.38 -3.93
CA VAL A 178 47.53 -18.68 -2.75
C VAL A 178 48.37 -17.45 -3.15
N ALA A 179 48.01 -16.31 -2.59
CA ALA A 179 48.67 -15.03 -2.84
C ALA A 179 49.27 -14.49 -1.52
N GLN A 180 49.05 -13.19 -1.21
CA GLN A 180 49.59 -12.60 0.02
C GLN A 180 48.84 -13.10 1.26
N PRO A 181 49.53 -13.18 2.41
CA PRO A 181 48.85 -13.40 3.69
C PRO A 181 48.02 -12.17 4.07
N ILE A 182 46.85 -12.43 4.65
CA ILE A 182 45.96 -11.41 5.23
C ILE A 182 45.59 -11.83 6.64
N THR A 183 44.88 -10.98 7.38
CA THR A 183 44.27 -11.42 8.64
C THR A 183 42.77 -11.70 8.41
N PHE A 184 42.22 -12.54 9.27
CA PHE A 184 40.77 -12.81 9.22
C PHE A 184 39.97 -11.56 9.55
N GLY A 185 40.43 -10.73 10.49
CA GLY A 185 39.85 -9.42 10.74
C GLY A 185 39.79 -8.53 9.49
N HIS A 186 40.92 -8.49 8.71
CA HIS A 186 40.93 -7.74 7.43
C HIS A 186 39.92 -8.28 6.44
N HIS A 187 39.74 -9.60 6.36
CA HIS A 187 38.69 -10.20 5.50
C HIS A 187 37.29 -9.80 5.94
N MET A 188 36.98 -9.80 7.23
CA MET A 188 35.68 -9.37 7.76
C MET A 188 35.40 -7.90 7.46
N MET A 189 36.39 -7.05 7.53
CA MET A 189 36.27 -5.62 7.19
C MET A 189 35.93 -5.41 5.70
N ALA A 190 36.33 -6.29 4.79
CA ALA A 190 35.89 -6.22 3.40
C ALA A 190 34.37 -6.36 3.25
N TRP A 191 33.75 -7.25 4.04
CA TRP A 191 32.29 -7.39 4.09
C TRP A 191 31.62 -6.16 4.72
N TYR A 192 32.21 -5.62 5.77
CA TYR A 192 31.74 -4.37 6.39
C TYR A 192 31.65 -3.24 5.36
N GLU A 193 32.71 -3.02 4.59
CA GLU A 193 32.77 -1.98 3.54
C GLU A 193 31.75 -2.18 2.41
N MET A 194 31.49 -3.45 2.03
CA MET A 194 30.45 -3.74 1.02
C MET A 194 29.05 -3.37 1.54
N LEU A 195 28.74 -3.74 2.78
CA LEU A 195 27.48 -3.44 3.44
C LEU A 195 27.27 -1.95 3.70
N ASP A 196 28.34 -1.22 3.97
CA ASP A 196 28.28 0.23 4.15
C ASP A 196 27.85 0.93 2.87
N ARG A 197 28.41 0.55 1.73
CA ARG A 197 27.97 1.04 0.40
C ARG A 197 26.54 0.64 0.08
N ASP A 198 26.06 -0.53 0.52
CA ASP A 198 24.66 -0.94 0.34
C ASP A 198 23.71 -0.10 1.22
N HIS A 199 24.12 0.21 2.45
CA HIS A 199 23.40 1.12 3.31
C HIS A 199 23.26 2.53 2.67
N GLU A 200 24.34 3.07 2.12
CA GLU A 200 24.31 4.37 1.41
C GLU A 200 23.34 4.35 0.22
N ARG A 201 23.33 3.27 -0.60
CA ARG A 201 22.38 3.11 -1.71
C ARG A 201 20.93 3.11 -1.22
N LEU A 202 20.66 2.48 -0.09
CA LEU A 202 19.32 2.48 0.51
C LEU A 202 18.90 3.88 0.99
N GLN A 203 19.81 4.65 1.63
CA GLN A 203 19.51 6.03 2.03
C GLN A 203 19.25 6.92 0.81
N ASP A 204 20.02 6.75 -0.24
CA ASP A 204 19.85 7.42 -1.53
C ASP A 204 18.48 7.08 -2.18
N CYS A 205 18.10 5.81 -2.15
CA CYS A 205 16.78 5.36 -2.60
C CYS A 205 15.67 6.00 -1.75
N LYS A 206 15.82 5.99 -0.42
CA LYS A 206 14.85 6.56 0.52
C LYS A 206 14.54 8.02 0.21
N SER A 207 15.56 8.84 -0.09
CA SER A 207 15.37 10.26 -0.41
C SER A 207 14.50 10.46 -1.67
N ARG A 208 14.57 9.58 -2.66
CA ARG A 208 13.74 9.61 -3.86
C ARG A 208 12.34 9.05 -3.65
N VAL A 209 12.21 8.03 -2.81
CA VAL A 209 10.93 7.44 -2.43
C VAL A 209 10.11 8.40 -1.56
N ASN A 210 10.76 9.26 -0.76
CA ASN A 210 10.08 10.14 0.21
C ASN A 210 9.42 11.38 -0.44
N ILE A 211 8.81 11.19 -1.61
CA ILE A 211 8.05 12.21 -2.35
C ILE A 211 6.62 11.71 -2.51
N MET A 212 5.63 12.50 -2.07
CA MET A 212 4.23 12.09 -1.99
C MET A 212 3.49 12.23 -3.32
N PRO A 213 2.90 11.14 -3.87
CA PRO A 213 2.06 11.19 -5.07
C PRO A 213 0.63 11.66 -4.81
N LEU A 214 0.08 11.43 -3.61
CA LEU A 214 -1.35 11.64 -3.31
C LEU A 214 -1.81 13.04 -3.71
N GLY A 215 -2.99 13.09 -4.34
CA GLY A 215 -3.55 14.30 -4.95
C GLY A 215 -3.18 14.50 -6.43
N ALA A 216 -2.39 13.58 -7.04
CA ALA A 216 -2.23 13.51 -8.49
C ALA A 216 -3.52 12.96 -9.15
N ALA A 217 -4.39 12.34 -8.38
CA ALA A 217 -5.61 11.67 -8.81
C ALA A 217 -5.31 10.60 -9.87
N ALA A 218 -6.16 10.45 -10.90
CA ALA A 218 -5.94 9.45 -11.93
C ALA A 218 -4.65 9.67 -12.74
N LEU A 219 -4.35 10.94 -13.09
CA LEU A 219 -3.12 11.34 -13.81
C LEU A 219 -2.89 12.87 -13.88
N ALA A 220 -3.92 13.69 -13.75
CA ALA A 220 -3.87 15.13 -14.03
C ALA A 220 -4.31 16.02 -12.86
N GLY A 221 -4.36 15.46 -11.66
CA GLY A 221 -4.85 16.18 -10.49
C GLY A 221 -6.37 16.25 -10.42
N THR A 222 -6.89 17.16 -9.62
CA THR A 222 -8.33 17.33 -9.37
C THR A 222 -8.70 18.80 -9.34
N THR A 223 -9.99 19.12 -9.59
CA THR A 223 -10.54 20.47 -9.47
C THR A 223 -10.92 20.82 -8.02
N TYR A 224 -10.91 19.86 -7.10
CA TYR A 224 -11.11 20.13 -5.69
C TYR A 224 -9.92 20.91 -5.10
N PRO A 225 -10.16 21.80 -4.12
CA PRO A 225 -9.11 22.65 -3.53
C PRO A 225 -8.25 21.89 -2.50
N ILE A 226 -7.75 20.71 -2.87
CA ILE A 226 -6.96 19.86 -1.97
C ILE A 226 -5.62 20.51 -1.58
N ASP A 227 -5.20 20.28 -0.33
CA ASP A 227 -3.92 20.74 0.20
C ASP A 227 -2.90 19.58 0.25
N ARG A 228 -2.19 19.39 -0.85
CA ARG A 228 -1.18 18.33 -0.99
C ARG A 228 0.02 18.52 -0.04
N ALA A 229 0.38 19.75 0.25
CA ALA A 229 1.48 20.03 1.17
C ALA A 229 1.14 19.57 2.59
N TYR A 230 -0.07 19.86 3.05
CA TYR A 230 -0.56 19.39 4.33
C TYR A 230 -0.66 17.86 4.41
N THR A 231 -1.12 17.19 3.35
CA THR A 231 -1.17 15.73 3.31
C THR A 231 0.26 15.13 3.36
N ALA A 232 1.23 15.75 2.68
CA ALA A 232 2.62 15.33 2.74
C ALA A 232 3.21 15.46 4.15
N GLU A 233 2.91 16.55 4.85
CA GLU A 233 3.30 16.75 6.25
C GLU A 233 2.73 15.67 7.17
N LEU A 234 1.41 15.39 7.06
CA LEU A 234 0.74 14.37 7.87
C LEU A 234 1.33 12.98 7.69
N LEU A 235 1.77 12.64 6.47
CA LEU A 235 2.37 11.35 6.13
C LEU A 235 3.90 11.31 6.31
N GLY A 236 4.52 12.43 6.70
CA GLY A 236 5.96 12.54 6.90
C GLY A 236 6.76 12.40 5.59
N PHE A 237 6.20 12.81 4.45
CA PHE A 237 6.94 12.98 3.20
C PHE A 237 7.65 14.34 3.17
N ASP A 238 8.76 14.44 2.44
CA ASP A 238 9.51 15.69 2.31
C ASP A 238 8.71 16.77 1.58
N ARG A 239 7.92 16.37 0.59
CA ARG A 239 7.07 17.24 -0.23
C ARG A 239 6.14 16.44 -1.13
N PRO A 240 5.08 17.05 -1.70
CA PRO A 240 4.35 16.44 -2.79
C PRO A 240 5.20 16.39 -4.08
N SER A 241 4.87 15.45 -4.98
CA SER A 241 5.45 15.36 -6.32
C SER A 241 5.11 16.59 -7.16
N ASN A 242 6.03 16.99 -8.05
CA ASN A 242 5.89 18.21 -8.85
C ASN A 242 5.02 18.01 -10.11
N ASN A 243 4.97 16.80 -10.63
CA ASN A 243 4.23 16.48 -11.87
C ASN A 243 3.29 15.31 -11.61
N SER A 244 2.00 15.48 -11.93
CA SER A 244 0.97 14.49 -11.65
C SER A 244 1.09 13.23 -12.53
N LEU A 245 1.55 13.36 -13.78
CA LEU A 245 1.78 12.22 -14.68
C LEU A 245 2.96 11.36 -14.24
N ASP A 246 4.01 11.99 -13.69
CA ASP A 246 5.18 11.31 -13.12
C ASP A 246 4.88 10.64 -11.76
N SER A 247 3.78 11.00 -11.14
CA SER A 247 3.39 10.56 -9.80
C SER A 247 2.74 9.18 -9.77
N VAL A 248 2.04 8.82 -10.86
CA VAL A 248 1.13 7.67 -10.95
C VAL A 248 1.42 6.77 -12.13
#